data_9249ef5cbbbc6f8174b2d3f6cab2b131
#
_entry.id   9249ef5cbbbc6f8174b2d3f6cab2b131
#
_cell.length_a   1.000
_cell.length_b   1.000
_cell.length_c   1.000
_cell.angle_alpha   90.00
_cell.angle_beta   90.00
_cell.angle_gamma   90.00
#
_symmetry.space_group_name_H-M   'P 1'
#
loop_
_entity.id
_entity.type
_entity.pdbx_description
1 polymer ?
#
loop_
_entity_poly.entity_id
_entity_poly.type
_entity_poly.pdbx_seq_one_letter_code
_entity_poly.pdbx_strand_id
1 'polypeptide(L)' 'METKTTYFTKICYNLDEYIEFISNLTHDDIKTKLISVIEKDDKIILTFKEVYTEI' A
#
# COMPACT_ATOMS: atom_id res chain seq x y z
N MET A 1 7.62 -24.47 3.61
CA MET A 1 7.51 -23.01 3.54
C MET A 1 6.82 -22.57 2.27
N GLU A 2 5.85 -21.73 2.40
CA GLU A 2 5.15 -21.16 1.25
C GLU A 2 5.23 -19.65 1.29
N THR A 3 5.44 -19.07 0.14
CA THR A 3 5.41 -17.62 -0.01
C THR A 3 4.05 -17.24 -0.57
N LYS A 4 3.35 -16.35 0.12
CA LYS A 4 2.04 -15.86 -0.32
C LYS A 4 2.12 -14.39 -0.65
N THR A 5 1.41 -14.02 -1.70
CA THR A 5 1.34 -12.64 -2.15
C THR A 5 -0.11 -12.19 -2.16
N THR A 6 -0.37 -11.08 -1.50
CA THR A 6 -1.70 -10.49 -1.45
C THR A 6 -1.63 -9.07 -2.01
N TYR A 7 -2.63 -8.70 -2.80
CA TYR A 7 -2.73 -7.37 -3.37
C TYR A 7 -3.92 -6.65 -2.74
N PHE A 8 -3.75 -5.38 -2.45
CA PHE A 8 -4.86 -4.57 -1.94
C PHE A 8 -4.74 -3.13 -2.40
N THR A 9 -5.85 -2.42 -2.34
CA THR A 9 -5.97 -1.06 -2.85
C THR A 9 -6.42 -0.14 -1.73
N LYS A 10 -5.81 1.03 -1.64
CA LYS A 10 -6.19 2.09 -0.71
C LYS A 10 -6.54 3.34 -1.50
N ILE A 11 -7.66 3.97 -1.17
CA ILE A 11 -8.06 5.22 -1.79
C ILE A 11 -7.86 6.36 -0.81
N CYS A 12 -7.10 7.37 -1.22
CA CYS A 12 -6.88 8.59 -0.45
C CYS A 12 -7.56 9.74 -1.16
N TYR A 13 -8.22 10.60 -0.43
CA TYR A 13 -9.00 11.69 -1.01
C TYR A 13 -8.26 13.02 -1.05
N ASN A 14 -7.11 13.09 -0.41
CA ASN A 14 -6.26 14.27 -0.47
C ASN A 14 -4.81 13.88 -0.17
N LEU A 15 -3.92 14.84 -0.37
CA LEU A 15 -2.50 14.59 -0.21
C LEU A 15 -2.12 14.31 1.24
N ASP A 16 -2.79 14.93 2.19
CA ASP A 16 -2.52 14.71 3.61
C ASP A 16 -2.80 13.27 4.01
N GLU A 17 -3.89 12.70 3.54
CA GLU A 17 -4.21 11.29 3.78
C GLU A 17 -3.16 10.37 3.17
N TYR A 18 -2.71 10.70 1.97
CA TYR A 18 -1.68 9.95 1.29
C TYR A 18 -0.37 9.93 2.09
N ILE A 19 0.08 11.10 2.53
CA ILE A 19 1.32 11.22 3.27
C ILE A 19 1.23 10.49 4.59
N GLU A 20 0.13 10.63 5.30
CA GLU A 20 -0.09 9.95 6.56
C GLU A 20 -0.09 8.43 6.39
N PHE A 21 -0.75 7.94 5.37
CA PHE A 21 -0.80 6.51 5.10
C PHE A 21 0.58 5.94 4.79
N ILE A 22 1.33 6.63 3.94
CA ILE A 22 2.66 6.17 3.56
C ILE A 22 3.62 6.20 4.76
N SER A 23 3.52 7.21 5.60
CA SER A 23 4.35 7.29 6.80
C SER A 23 4.09 6.12 7.76
N ASN A 24 2.83 5.79 7.96
CA ASN A 24 2.46 4.66 8.81
C ASN A 24 2.92 3.34 8.21
N LEU A 25 2.79 3.20 6.89
CA LEU A 25 3.17 2.00 6.20
C LEU A 25 4.67 1.72 6.33
N THR A 26 5.50 2.73 6.11
CA THR A 26 6.95 2.56 6.19
C THR A 26 7.41 2.29 7.62
N HIS A 27 6.61 2.67 8.59
CA HIS A 27 6.95 2.49 9.99
C HIS A 27 6.64 1.09 10.48
N ASP A 28 5.53 0.52 10.02
CA ASP A 28 4.98 -0.71 10.59
C ASP A 28 5.33 -1.96 9.83
N ASP A 29 5.51 -1.90 8.52
CA ASP A 29 5.64 -3.13 7.76
C ASP A 29 6.57 -3.03 6.57
N ILE A 30 7.67 -3.72 6.70
CA ILE A 30 8.68 -3.81 5.66
C ILE A 30 8.30 -4.76 4.54
N LYS A 31 7.25 -5.55 4.72
CA LYS A 31 6.82 -6.54 3.73
C LYS A 31 5.84 -5.99 2.72
N THR A 32 5.27 -4.86 3.00
CA THR A 32 4.30 -4.22 2.12
C THR A 32 5.01 -3.26 1.18
N LYS A 33 4.73 -3.39 -0.10
CA LYS A 33 5.36 -2.55 -1.13
C LYS A 33 4.31 -1.85 -1.95
N LEU A 34 4.55 -0.58 -2.21
CA LEU A 34 3.72 0.21 -3.10
C LEU A 34 4.10 -0.13 -4.55
N ILE A 35 3.12 -0.57 -5.32
CA ILE A 35 3.34 -0.97 -6.70
C ILE A 35 2.91 0.11 -7.67
N SER A 36 1.82 0.79 -7.36
CA SER A 36 1.22 1.74 -8.29
C SER A 36 0.54 2.88 -7.54
N VAL A 37 0.67 4.08 -8.10
CA VAL A 37 -0.04 5.27 -7.63
C VAL A 37 -0.73 5.88 -8.83
N ILE A 38 -2.06 6.00 -8.76
CA ILE A 38 -2.85 6.58 -9.83
C ILE A 38 -3.66 7.73 -9.26
N GLU A 39 -3.58 8.87 -9.90
CA GLU A 39 -4.38 10.03 -9.55
C GLU A 39 -5.52 10.16 -10.53
N LYS A 40 -6.76 10.10 -10.05
CA LYS A 40 -7.93 10.14 -10.89
C LYS A 40 -9.13 10.69 -10.11
N ASP A 41 -9.88 11.60 -10.73
CA ASP A 41 -11.11 12.16 -10.16
C ASP A 41 -10.92 12.68 -8.73
N ASP A 42 -9.85 13.45 -8.52
CA ASP A 42 -9.51 14.02 -7.22
C ASP A 42 -9.23 12.98 -6.14
N LYS A 43 -8.89 11.78 -6.56
CA LYS A 43 -8.54 10.69 -5.65
C LYS A 43 -7.17 10.16 -5.99
N ILE A 44 -6.49 9.66 -4.96
CA ILE A 44 -5.20 8.98 -5.13
C ILE A 44 -5.43 7.51 -4.84
N ILE A 45 -5.24 6.67 -5.85
CA ILE A 45 -5.46 5.24 -5.73
C ILE A 45 -4.12 4.55 -5.62
N LEU A 46 -3.90 3.88 -4.49
CA LEU A 46 -2.65 3.19 -4.20
C LEU A 46 -2.87 1.70 -4.30
N THR A 47 -1.99 1.02 -5.01
CA THR A 47 -2.03 -0.44 -5.08
C THR A 47 -0.79 -0.99 -4.38
N PHE A 48 -1.00 -1.91 -3.46
CA PHE A 48 0.04 -2.51 -2.65
C PHE A 48 0.14 -4.00 -2.88
N LYS A 49 1.33 -4.48 -2.64
CA LYS A 49 1.61 -5.90 -2.64
C LYS A 49 2.21 -6.25 -1.28
N GLU A 50 1.65 -7.24 -0.63
CA GLU A 50 2.19 -7.77 0.61
C GLU A 50 2.68 -9.19 0.36
N VAL A 51 3.94 -9.43 0.67
CA VAL A 51 4.55 -10.74 0.51
C VAL A 51 4.94 -11.26 1.88
N TYR A 52 4.50 -12.46 2.20
CA TYR A 52 4.91 -13.09 3.45
C TYR A 52 5.15 -14.59 3.25
N THR A 53 5.96 -15.12 4.14
CA THR A 53 6.32 -16.54 4.11
C THR A 53 5.62 -17.24 5.25
N GLU A 54 4.88 -18.27 4.92
CA GLU A 54 4.17 -19.08 5.88
C GLU A 54 5.01 -20.32 6.17
N ILE A 55 5.19 -20.60 7.46
CA ILE A 55 5.99 -21.74 7.90
C ILE A 55 5.10 -22.87 8.34
#